data_a9b6b85f9720a3a9f3eb3cd4cdf6d463
#
_entry.id   a9b6b85f9720a3a9f3eb3cd4cdf6d463
#
_cell.length_a   1.000
_cell.length_b   1.000
_cell.length_c   1.000
_cell.angle_alpha   90.00
_cell.angle_beta   90.00
_cell.angle_gamma   90.00
#
_symmetry.space_group_name_H-M   'P 1'
#
loop_
_entity.id
_entity.type
_entity.pdbx_description
1 polymer ?
#
loop_
_entity_poly.entity_id
_entity_poly.type
_entity_poly.pdbx_seq_one_letter_code
_entity_poly.pdbx_strand_id
1 'polypeptide(L)'
;QDPRWQLRVPVIGLLIALPTQLAFVLWPETHRIGGPEGLPVALVFMGIAAIFASFWIAPSYAAIQNLVPAHWRTQASALMLLAINLLGLGLGPLVVGMLSDYFAHTGVHSIRWALVVVLSTCIFGAWCYWRGSGPYARAVSR
;
A
#
# COMPACT_ATOMS: atom_id res chain seq x y z
N GLN A 1 -13.34 -3.36 -22.73
CA GLN A 1 -12.82 -3.80 -21.42
C GLN A 1 -13.68 -3.16 -20.34
N ASP A 2 -14.09 -3.93 -19.33
CA ASP A 2 -14.90 -3.42 -18.23
C ASP A 2 -14.05 -2.44 -17.37
N PRO A 3 -14.43 -1.16 -17.27
CA PRO A 3 -13.66 -0.14 -16.52
C PRO A 3 -13.54 -0.45 -15.03
N ARG A 4 -14.34 -1.35 -14.49
CA ARG A 4 -14.25 -1.79 -13.08
C ARG A 4 -12.91 -2.42 -12.74
N TRP A 5 -12.23 -3.05 -13.73
CA TRP A 5 -10.95 -3.70 -13.49
C TRP A 5 -9.84 -2.72 -13.09
N GLN A 6 -9.91 -1.46 -13.53
CA GLN A 6 -8.93 -0.45 -13.13
C GLN A 6 -8.87 -0.23 -11.61
N LEU A 7 -9.99 -0.33 -10.91
CA LEU A 7 -10.02 -0.21 -9.45
C LEU A 7 -9.97 -1.57 -8.73
N ARG A 8 -10.18 -2.69 -9.43
CA ARG A 8 -10.07 -4.03 -8.84
C ARG A 8 -8.62 -4.54 -8.80
N VAL A 9 -7.80 -4.18 -9.78
CA VAL A 9 -6.36 -4.55 -9.79
C VAL A 9 -5.63 -4.08 -8.53
N PRO A 10 -5.76 -2.82 -8.05
CA PRO A 10 -5.23 -2.40 -6.77
C PRO A 10 -5.69 -3.25 -5.58
N VAL A 11 -6.96 -3.68 -5.58
CA VAL A 11 -7.48 -4.54 -4.50
C VAL A 11 -6.75 -5.87 -4.45
N ILE A 12 -6.56 -6.51 -5.60
CA ILE A 12 -5.82 -7.78 -5.70
C ILE A 12 -4.37 -7.58 -5.25
N GLY A 13 -3.72 -6.50 -5.72
CA GLY A 13 -2.36 -6.15 -5.29
C GLY A 13 -2.25 -5.98 -3.77
N LEU A 14 -3.16 -5.23 -3.16
CA LEU A 14 -3.18 -5.01 -1.71
C LEU A 14 -3.48 -6.30 -0.93
N LEU A 15 -4.39 -7.16 -1.41
CA LEU A 15 -4.71 -8.44 -0.77
C LEU A 15 -3.53 -9.42 -0.75
N ILE A 16 -2.64 -9.35 -1.74
CA ILE A 16 -1.41 -10.17 -1.78
C ILE A 16 -0.29 -9.46 -1.01
N ALA A 17 -0.12 -8.16 -1.18
CA ALA A 17 0.92 -7.38 -0.52
C ALA A 17 0.77 -7.39 1.01
N LEU A 18 -0.45 -7.32 1.54
CA LEU A 18 -0.70 -7.20 2.97
C LEU A 18 -0.19 -8.42 3.77
N PRO A 19 -0.56 -9.68 3.45
CA PRO A 19 -0.04 -10.83 4.17
C PRO A 19 1.48 -11.00 4.00
N THR A 20 2.04 -10.66 2.85
CA THR A 20 3.49 -10.72 2.63
C THR A 20 4.25 -9.65 3.41
N GLN A 21 3.69 -8.43 3.54
CA GLN A 21 4.25 -7.38 4.41
C GLN A 21 4.15 -7.74 5.89
N LEU A 22 3.02 -8.32 6.31
CA LEU A 22 2.88 -8.82 7.68
C LEU A 22 3.86 -9.96 7.97
N ALA A 23 4.03 -10.88 7.02
CA ALA A 23 5.03 -11.93 7.13
C ALA A 23 6.44 -11.34 7.26
N PHE A 24 6.81 -10.33 6.45
CA PHE A 24 8.10 -9.64 6.58
C PHE A 24 8.30 -9.04 7.98
N VAL A 25 7.29 -8.35 8.52
CA VAL A 25 7.39 -7.66 9.82
C VAL A 25 7.43 -8.64 10.99
N LEU A 26 6.66 -9.74 10.92
CA LEU A 26 6.49 -10.67 12.02
C LEU A 26 7.47 -11.87 11.98
N TRP A 27 8.12 -12.11 10.82
CA TRP A 27 8.99 -13.28 10.66
C TRP A 27 10.22 -13.20 11.58
N PRO A 28 10.60 -14.32 12.23
CA PRO A 28 11.80 -14.36 13.06
C PRO A 28 13.06 -14.14 12.21
N GLU A 29 13.97 -13.31 12.68
CA GLU A 29 15.25 -12.98 12.00
C GLU A 29 16.24 -14.16 11.96
N THR A 30 15.97 -15.20 12.75
CA THR A 30 16.82 -16.40 12.86
C THR A 30 16.76 -17.30 11.63
N HIS A 31 15.68 -17.21 10.82
CA HIS A 31 15.53 -18.04 9.64
C HIS A 31 16.24 -17.41 8.44
N ARG A 32 17.31 -18.07 7.98
CA ARG A 32 18.13 -17.64 6.84
C ARG A 32 18.20 -18.72 5.76
N ILE A 33 18.24 -18.31 4.50
CA ILE A 33 18.41 -19.18 3.33
C ILE A 33 19.92 -19.24 3.00
N GLY A 34 20.50 -20.43 2.93
CA GLY A 34 21.91 -20.59 2.58
C GLY A 34 22.87 -20.63 3.78
N GLY A 35 22.38 -20.86 5.01
CA GLY A 35 23.19 -20.98 6.21
C GLY A 35 23.29 -19.72 7.07
N PRO A 36 24.19 -19.68 8.08
CA PRO A 36 24.24 -18.60 9.08
C PRO A 36 24.52 -17.21 8.51
N GLU A 37 25.24 -17.13 7.40
CA GLU A 37 25.53 -15.87 6.68
C GLU A 37 24.60 -15.59 5.50
N GLY A 38 23.58 -16.43 5.30
CA GLY A 38 22.63 -16.34 4.20
C GLY A 38 21.62 -15.20 4.37
N LEU A 39 20.80 -14.99 3.31
CA LEU A 39 19.77 -13.96 3.29
C LEU A 39 18.63 -14.29 4.26
N PRO A 40 18.16 -13.35 5.10
CA PRO A 40 16.97 -13.53 5.90
C PRO A 40 15.74 -13.85 5.02
N VAL A 41 14.98 -14.87 5.41
CA VAL A 41 13.74 -15.26 4.70
C VAL A 41 12.77 -14.08 4.60
N ALA A 42 12.76 -13.20 5.59
CA ALA A 42 11.96 -11.98 5.61
C ALA A 42 12.17 -11.10 4.36
N LEU A 43 13.40 -11.02 3.81
CA LEU A 43 13.68 -10.22 2.61
C LEU A 43 12.99 -10.76 1.36
N VAL A 44 12.72 -12.07 1.28
CA VAL A 44 11.93 -12.65 0.18
C VAL A 44 10.49 -12.13 0.23
N PHE A 45 9.89 -12.12 1.43
CA PHE A 45 8.55 -11.55 1.63
C PHE A 45 8.51 -10.05 1.32
N MET A 46 9.56 -9.29 1.68
CA MET A 46 9.68 -7.88 1.32
C MET A 46 9.72 -7.67 -0.20
N GLY A 47 10.48 -8.50 -0.93
CA GLY A 47 10.55 -8.43 -2.39
C GLY A 47 9.20 -8.70 -3.05
N ILE A 48 8.49 -9.73 -2.62
CA ILE A 48 7.15 -10.06 -3.12
C ILE A 48 6.19 -8.91 -2.79
N ALA A 49 6.20 -8.43 -1.55
CA ALA A 49 5.35 -7.33 -1.11
C ALA A 49 5.59 -6.05 -1.93
N ALA A 50 6.84 -5.69 -2.24
CA ALA A 50 7.19 -4.51 -3.02
C ALA A 50 6.62 -4.56 -4.44
N ILE A 51 6.67 -5.74 -5.10
CA ILE A 51 6.09 -5.94 -6.43
C ILE A 51 4.59 -5.69 -6.40
N PHE A 52 3.87 -6.37 -5.52
CA PHE A 52 2.41 -6.27 -5.45
C PHE A 52 1.91 -4.94 -4.87
N ALA A 53 2.68 -4.34 -3.95
CA ALA A 53 2.38 -3.00 -3.43
C ALA A 53 2.43 -1.93 -4.54
N SER A 54 3.18 -2.12 -5.62
CA SER A 54 3.24 -1.17 -6.73
C SER A 54 2.02 -1.21 -7.65
N PHE A 55 1.18 -2.24 -7.56
CA PHE A 55 0.03 -2.45 -8.47
C PHE A 55 -1.09 -1.39 -8.35
N TRP A 56 -1.10 -0.58 -7.28
CA TRP A 56 -2.08 0.48 -7.13
C TRP A 56 -1.72 1.76 -7.90
N ILE A 57 -0.44 2.00 -8.21
CA ILE A 57 0.05 3.27 -8.73
C ILE A 57 -0.56 3.57 -10.10
N ALA A 58 -0.26 2.75 -11.11
CA ALA A 58 -0.69 2.97 -12.47
C ALA A 58 -2.23 3.00 -12.64
N PRO A 59 -3.00 2.04 -12.08
CA PRO A 59 -4.45 2.08 -12.18
C PRO A 59 -5.08 3.30 -11.50
N SER A 60 -4.50 3.79 -10.40
CA SER A 60 -5.01 4.97 -9.70
C SER A 60 -4.81 6.24 -10.49
N TYR A 61 -3.63 6.43 -11.10
CA TYR A 61 -3.40 7.54 -12.02
C TYR A 61 -4.31 7.49 -13.25
N ALA A 62 -4.46 6.31 -13.86
CA ALA A 62 -5.35 6.12 -15.00
C ALA A 62 -6.80 6.42 -14.63
N ALA A 63 -7.26 5.97 -13.46
CA ALA A 63 -8.62 6.22 -13.00
C ALA A 63 -8.92 7.73 -12.83
N ILE A 64 -8.01 8.49 -12.23
CA ILE A 64 -8.16 9.93 -12.07
C ILE A 64 -8.15 10.63 -13.43
N GLN A 65 -7.22 10.27 -14.32
CA GLN A 65 -7.13 10.88 -15.65
C GLN A 65 -8.35 10.59 -16.53
N ASN A 66 -9.03 9.47 -16.33
CA ASN A 66 -10.25 9.13 -17.06
C ASN A 66 -11.49 9.91 -16.56
N LEU A 67 -11.45 10.43 -15.34
CA LEU A 67 -12.55 11.19 -14.74
C LEU A 67 -12.52 12.68 -15.07
N VAL A 68 -11.38 13.20 -15.58
CA VAL A 68 -11.20 14.63 -15.85
C VAL A 68 -11.03 14.91 -17.34
N PRO A 69 -11.45 16.09 -17.84
CA PRO A 69 -11.19 16.53 -19.22
C PRO A 69 -9.69 16.57 -19.52
N ALA A 70 -9.33 16.44 -20.81
CA ALA A 70 -7.93 16.33 -21.23
C ALA A 70 -7.02 17.47 -20.73
N HIS A 71 -7.52 18.70 -20.69
CA HIS A 71 -6.77 19.88 -20.25
C HIS A 71 -6.52 19.93 -18.73
N TRP A 72 -7.24 19.12 -17.92
CA TRP A 72 -7.06 19.01 -16.47
C TRP A 72 -6.21 17.81 -16.02
N ARG A 73 -5.89 16.88 -16.93
CA ARG A 73 -5.21 15.61 -16.58
C ARG A 73 -3.88 15.80 -15.87
N THR A 74 -3.07 16.75 -16.35
CA THR A 74 -1.77 17.06 -15.74
C THR A 74 -1.94 17.61 -14.32
N GLN A 75 -2.89 18.51 -14.12
CA GLN A 75 -3.16 19.10 -12.80
C GLN A 75 -3.71 18.05 -11.82
N ALA A 76 -4.63 17.21 -12.27
CA ALA A 76 -5.17 16.11 -11.45
C ALA A 76 -4.07 15.12 -11.02
N SER A 77 -3.15 14.78 -11.93
CA SER A 77 -2.00 13.92 -11.61
C SER A 77 -1.04 14.60 -10.64
N ALA A 78 -0.80 15.91 -10.78
CA ALA A 78 0.06 16.67 -9.87
C ALA A 78 -0.55 16.75 -8.46
N LEU A 79 -1.85 16.98 -8.34
CA LEU A 79 -2.55 16.97 -7.05
C LEU A 79 -2.52 15.60 -6.38
N MET A 80 -2.69 14.52 -7.16
CA MET A 80 -2.56 13.16 -6.64
C MET A 80 -1.15 12.90 -6.13
N LEU A 81 -0.12 13.29 -6.90
CA LEU A 81 1.28 13.13 -6.49
C LEU A 81 1.59 13.92 -5.22
N LEU A 82 1.08 15.16 -5.12
CA LEU A 82 1.20 15.97 -3.92
C LEU A 82 0.57 15.27 -2.71
N ALA A 83 -0.65 14.75 -2.86
CA ALA A 83 -1.34 14.03 -1.77
C ALA A 83 -0.56 12.77 -1.34
N ILE A 84 -0.06 11.98 -2.29
CA ILE A 84 0.74 10.78 -1.99
C ILE A 84 2.02 11.16 -1.23
N ASN A 85 2.74 12.19 -1.67
CA ASN A 85 3.98 12.60 -1.02
C ASN A 85 3.71 13.21 0.37
N LEU A 86 2.72 14.08 0.49
CA LEU A 86 2.41 14.75 1.75
C LEU A 86 1.89 13.75 2.80
N LEU A 87 0.91 12.93 2.43
CA LEU A 87 0.28 11.98 3.36
C LEU A 87 1.13 10.71 3.53
N GLY A 88 1.70 10.17 2.43
CA GLY A 88 2.47 8.94 2.47
C GLY A 88 3.87 9.16 3.02
N LEU A 89 4.71 9.96 2.35
CA LEU A 89 6.11 10.16 2.74
C LEU A 89 6.27 11.18 3.87
N GLY A 90 5.39 12.18 3.96
CA GLY A 90 5.44 13.18 5.03
C GLY A 90 4.89 12.66 6.34
N LEU A 91 3.61 12.28 6.37
CA LEU A 91 2.94 11.85 7.61
C LEU A 91 3.17 10.38 7.94
N GLY A 92 3.46 9.50 6.96
CA GLY A 92 3.64 8.07 7.18
C GLY A 92 4.68 7.74 8.26
N PRO A 93 5.95 8.15 8.09
CA PRO A 93 7.00 7.92 9.09
C PRO A 93 6.70 8.54 10.45
N LEU A 94 6.07 9.74 10.46
CA LEU A 94 5.66 10.40 11.70
C LEU A 94 4.66 9.56 12.49
N VAL A 95 3.62 9.05 11.83
CA VAL A 95 2.60 8.19 12.46
C VAL A 95 3.24 6.90 12.98
N VAL A 96 4.11 6.27 12.20
CA VAL A 96 4.84 5.08 12.65
C VAL A 96 5.71 5.38 13.87
N GLY A 97 6.42 6.51 13.89
CA GLY A 97 7.23 6.95 15.01
C GLY A 97 6.38 7.15 16.28
N MET A 98 5.31 7.93 16.19
CA MET A 98 4.38 8.17 17.32
C MET A 98 3.77 6.86 17.85
N LEU A 99 3.37 5.95 16.97
CA LEU A 99 2.87 4.63 17.40
C LEU A 99 3.95 3.78 18.03
N SER A 100 5.18 3.82 17.52
CA SER A 100 6.31 3.11 18.10
C SER A 100 6.62 3.62 19.52
N ASP A 101 6.56 4.94 19.73
CA ASP A 101 6.73 5.55 21.05
C ASP A 101 5.59 5.14 22.01
N TYR A 102 4.35 5.11 21.51
CA TYR A 102 3.22 4.63 22.29
C TYR A 102 3.39 3.16 22.72
N PHE A 103 3.95 2.32 21.83
CA PHE A 103 4.25 0.93 22.15
C PHE A 103 5.63 0.71 22.79
N ALA A 104 6.34 1.76 23.22
CA ALA A 104 7.68 1.67 23.81
C ALA A 104 7.76 0.71 25.02
N HIS A 105 6.64 0.54 25.74
CA HIS A 105 6.53 -0.42 26.84
C HIS A 105 6.68 -1.89 26.40
N THR A 106 6.53 -2.20 25.09
CA THR A 106 6.76 -3.55 24.55
C THR A 106 8.22 -3.82 24.19
N GLY A 107 9.13 -2.88 24.46
CA GLY A 107 10.56 -3.00 24.21
C GLY A 107 10.92 -3.05 22.74
N VAL A 108 11.83 -3.94 22.37
CA VAL A 108 12.35 -4.06 20.98
C VAL A 108 11.30 -4.39 19.92
N HIS A 109 10.10 -4.75 20.30
CA HIS A 109 9.00 -5.05 19.38
C HIS A 109 8.08 -3.84 19.10
N SER A 110 8.33 -2.67 19.70
CA SER A 110 7.47 -1.48 19.56
C SER A 110 7.24 -1.09 18.10
N ILE A 111 8.28 -1.03 17.29
CA ILE A 111 8.19 -0.68 15.87
C ILE A 111 7.42 -1.75 15.06
N ARG A 112 7.53 -3.02 15.42
CA ARG A 112 6.78 -4.10 14.76
C ARG A 112 5.27 -3.93 14.96
N TRP A 113 4.85 -3.63 16.17
CA TRP A 113 3.44 -3.36 16.48
C TRP A 113 2.92 -2.10 15.80
N ALA A 114 3.73 -1.03 15.78
CA ALA A 114 3.40 0.18 15.04
C ALA A 114 3.16 -0.10 13.55
N LEU A 115 4.03 -0.87 12.93
CA LEU A 115 3.90 -1.27 11.52
C LEU A 115 2.67 -2.14 11.27
N VAL A 116 2.35 -3.08 12.15
CA VAL A 116 1.13 -3.90 12.04
C VAL A 116 -0.12 -3.04 12.06
N VAL A 117 -0.19 -2.05 12.96
CA VAL A 117 -1.31 -1.11 13.03
C VAL A 117 -1.43 -0.29 11.74
N VAL A 118 -0.32 0.25 11.22
CA VAL A 118 -0.32 1.02 9.98
C VAL A 118 -0.69 0.15 8.79
N LEU A 119 -0.17 -1.08 8.69
CA LEU A 119 -0.52 -2.02 7.62
C LEU A 119 -2.01 -2.39 7.63
N SER A 120 -2.65 -2.41 8.80
CA SER A 120 -4.09 -2.69 8.87
C SER A 120 -4.95 -1.63 8.15
N THR A 121 -4.44 -0.38 8.00
CA THR A 121 -5.12 0.66 7.23
C THR A 121 -5.21 0.33 5.74
N CYS A 122 -4.35 -0.56 5.21
CA CYS A 122 -4.44 -1.06 3.85
C CYS A 122 -5.74 -1.83 3.58
N ILE A 123 -6.33 -2.47 4.60
CA ILE A 123 -7.63 -3.14 4.49
C ILE A 123 -8.72 -2.12 4.16
N PHE A 124 -8.69 -0.97 4.86
CA PHE A 124 -9.61 0.13 4.59
C PHE A 124 -9.39 0.70 3.18
N GLY A 125 -8.13 0.84 2.75
CA GLY A 125 -7.79 1.25 1.38
C GLY A 125 -8.36 0.28 0.33
N ALA A 126 -8.16 -1.03 0.50
CA ALA A 126 -8.70 -2.06 -0.38
C ALA A 126 -10.23 -2.02 -0.44
N TRP A 127 -10.89 -1.82 0.69
CA TRP A 127 -12.33 -1.67 0.76
C TRP A 127 -12.82 -0.42 0.00
N CYS A 128 -12.14 0.71 0.14
CA CYS A 128 -12.45 1.95 -0.59
C CYS A 128 -12.33 1.73 -2.11
N TYR A 129 -11.27 1.09 -2.58
CA TYR A 129 -11.10 0.75 -4.00
C TYR A 129 -12.23 -0.15 -4.52
N TRP A 130 -12.57 -1.18 -3.75
CA TRP A 130 -13.66 -2.07 -4.15
C TRP A 130 -14.98 -1.31 -4.25
N ARG A 131 -15.33 -0.55 -3.20
CA ARG A 131 -16.59 0.18 -3.15
C ARG A 131 -16.65 1.27 -4.24
N GLY A 132 -15.52 1.89 -4.55
CA GLY A 132 -15.39 2.89 -5.60
C GLY A 132 -15.51 2.33 -7.03
N SER A 133 -15.29 1.03 -7.24
CA SER A 133 -15.29 0.42 -8.58
C SER A 133 -16.64 0.51 -9.31
N GLY A 134 -17.75 0.45 -8.58
CA GLY A 134 -19.10 0.57 -9.15
C GLY A 134 -19.47 1.98 -9.63
N PRO A 135 -19.36 3.01 -8.77
CA PRO A 135 -19.55 4.41 -9.16
C PRO A 135 -18.61 4.86 -10.28
N TYR A 136 -17.33 4.45 -10.21
CA TYR A 136 -16.34 4.74 -11.25
C TYR A 136 -16.76 4.24 -12.62
N ALA A 137 -17.17 2.98 -12.73
CA ALA A 137 -17.61 2.40 -14.00
C ALA A 137 -18.79 3.17 -14.61
N ARG A 138 -19.73 3.62 -13.78
CA ARG A 138 -20.86 4.42 -14.23
C ARG A 138 -20.47 5.83 -14.70
N ALA A 139 -19.43 6.41 -14.10
CA ALA A 139 -18.92 7.73 -14.48
C ALA A 139 -18.16 7.71 -15.81
N VAL A 140 -17.39 6.66 -16.06
CA VAL A 140 -16.59 6.51 -17.30
C VAL A 140 -17.44 6.05 -18.51
N SER A 141 -18.58 5.39 -18.27
CA SER A 141 -19.48 4.93 -19.34
C SER A 141 -20.46 6.01 -19.84
N ARG A 142 -20.45 7.19 -19.27
CA ARG A 142 -21.22 8.38 -19.72
C ARG A 142 -20.38 9.25 -20.65
#